data_97c50ac19b696449be72d082fab248f5
#
_entry.id   97c50ac19b696449be72d082fab248f5
#
_cell.length_a   1.000
_cell.length_b   1.000
_cell.length_c   1.000
_cell.angle_alpha   90.00
_cell.angle_beta   90.00
_cell.angle_gamma   90.00
#
_symmetry.space_group_name_H-M   'P 1'
#
loop_
_entity.id
_entity.type
_entity.pdbx_description
1 polymer ?
#
loop_
_entity_poly.entity_id
_entity_poly.type
_entity_poly.pdbx_seq_one_letter_code
_entity_poly.pdbx_strand_id
1 'polypeptide(L)'
;MRQYTLSFLFLIFSRFCFSQALYFPPNTGNNWDTLSPSALNWCPTKIDSLYAFLDSNNTKSFILLKNGKIVLEKYFGTHTQNSNWYWASAGKTLTAFMVGIAQQENHLSLSDTSSNYLGLGWTNCSPTQEEKITIRNQLTMTSGLDDASGDPDCTIDTCLEFLANAGSRWAYHNAPYTLLDSVISQATGMSLNSYFTQKVKNPIGMNGFYFYQDYNNVFFSTARSMARFGLLLLNEGNWNGNQILTDQDYFTEMTSSSQSLNPAYGYLTWLNNTNQFMAPYSQIVFNGSISPDAPSEMYAAMGKNGQFINIVQSEDL
;
A
#
# COMPACT_ATOMS: atom_id res chain seq x y z
N MET A 1 1.52 -73.63 -14.27
CA MET A 1 2.13 -72.29 -14.11
C MET A 1 1.12 -71.34 -13.49
N ARG A 2 1.24 -71.02 -12.23
CA ARG A 2 0.36 -70.04 -11.53
C ARG A 2 1.01 -68.68 -11.62
N GLN A 3 0.38 -67.73 -12.30
CA GLN A 3 0.80 -66.33 -12.32
C GLN A 3 0.32 -65.66 -11.03
N TYR A 4 1.23 -65.09 -10.28
CA TYR A 4 0.95 -64.19 -9.14
C TYR A 4 0.99 -62.76 -9.64
N THR A 5 -0.13 -62.10 -9.67
CA THR A 5 -0.26 -60.65 -9.93
C THR A 5 0.00 -59.89 -8.63
N LEU A 6 1.13 -59.18 -8.57
CA LEU A 6 1.49 -58.31 -7.46
C LEU A 6 0.82 -56.96 -7.66
N SER A 7 -0.23 -56.64 -6.89
CA SER A 7 -0.86 -55.32 -6.88
C SER A 7 -0.09 -54.38 -5.98
N PHE A 8 0.59 -53.41 -6.57
CA PHE A 8 1.22 -52.31 -5.85
C PHE A 8 0.16 -51.26 -5.47
N LEU A 9 -0.12 -51.19 -4.17
CA LEU A 9 -0.98 -50.16 -3.61
C LEU A 9 -0.16 -48.88 -3.40
N PHE A 10 -0.30 -47.88 -4.25
CA PHE A 10 0.31 -46.56 -4.07
C PHE A 10 -0.48 -45.79 -3.02
N LEU A 11 0.03 -45.68 -1.80
CA LEU A 11 -0.45 -44.79 -0.76
C LEU A 11 -0.02 -43.35 -1.11
N ILE A 12 -0.93 -42.57 -1.69
CA ILE A 12 -0.75 -41.11 -1.86
C ILE A 12 -0.91 -40.48 -0.49
N PHE A 13 0.21 -40.17 0.16
CA PHE A 13 0.21 -39.25 1.32
C PHE A 13 0.01 -37.83 0.81
N SER A 14 -1.24 -37.37 0.77
CA SER A 14 -1.54 -35.94 0.68
C SER A 14 -1.05 -35.28 1.97
N ARG A 15 0.06 -34.55 1.87
CA ARG A 15 0.45 -33.62 2.92
C ARG A 15 -0.59 -32.51 2.95
N PHE A 16 -1.51 -32.57 3.88
CA PHE A 16 -2.30 -31.40 4.25
C PHE A 16 -1.33 -30.40 4.87
N CYS A 17 -0.88 -29.43 4.08
CA CYS A 17 -0.27 -28.23 4.61
C CYS A 17 -1.39 -27.45 5.30
N PHE A 18 -1.53 -27.59 6.61
CA PHE A 18 -2.32 -26.66 7.38
C PHE A 18 -1.59 -25.32 7.35
N SER A 19 -2.02 -24.40 6.50
CA SER A 19 -1.65 -23.00 6.65
C SER A 19 -2.08 -22.60 8.07
N GLN A 20 -1.14 -22.16 8.87
CA GLN A 20 -1.43 -21.65 10.20
C GLN A 20 -2.26 -20.39 10.03
N ALA A 21 -3.46 -20.34 10.63
CA ALA A 21 -4.31 -19.15 10.55
C ALA A 21 -3.54 -17.92 11.07
N LEU A 22 -3.63 -16.81 10.34
CA LEU A 22 -3.01 -15.54 10.75
C LEU A 22 -3.56 -15.09 12.10
N TYR A 23 -2.69 -14.63 12.96
CA TYR A 23 -3.07 -14.00 14.21
C TYR A 23 -3.37 -12.51 13.97
N PHE A 24 -4.44 -12.03 14.57
CA PHE A 24 -4.82 -10.61 14.57
C PHE A 24 -4.84 -10.08 16.00
N PRO A 25 -4.13 -8.98 16.28
CA PRO A 25 -4.15 -8.39 17.62
C PRO A 25 -5.52 -7.78 17.91
N PRO A 26 -5.95 -7.71 19.19
CA PRO A 26 -7.20 -7.05 19.58
C PRO A 26 -7.29 -5.61 19.04
N ASN A 27 -8.50 -5.18 18.67
CA ASN A 27 -8.71 -3.82 18.14
C ASN A 27 -8.55 -2.73 19.20
N THR A 28 -8.47 -3.10 20.48
CA THR A 28 -8.29 -2.17 21.60
C THR A 28 -7.09 -2.58 22.44
N GLY A 29 -6.42 -1.57 23.03
CA GLY A 29 -5.23 -1.80 23.82
C GLY A 29 -3.97 -2.07 23.00
N ASN A 30 -2.88 -2.41 23.70
CA ASN A 30 -1.55 -2.57 23.09
C ASN A 30 -1.08 -4.03 23.04
N ASN A 31 -1.95 -4.98 23.39
CA ASN A 31 -1.59 -6.40 23.40
C ASN A 31 -1.40 -6.89 21.97
N TRP A 32 -0.28 -7.56 21.73
CA TRP A 32 0.05 -8.20 20.47
C TRP A 32 0.90 -9.43 20.76
N ASP A 33 0.47 -10.59 20.30
CA ASP A 33 1.23 -11.83 20.48
C ASP A 33 2.59 -11.73 19.80
N THR A 34 3.57 -12.37 20.38
CA THR A 34 4.93 -12.42 19.87
C THR A 34 5.32 -13.84 19.47
N LEU A 35 6.25 -13.94 18.56
CA LEU A 35 6.91 -15.20 18.18
C LEU A 35 8.42 -15.00 18.30
N SER A 36 9.10 -15.86 19.08
CA SER A 36 10.53 -15.67 19.26
C SER A 36 11.31 -15.99 17.98
N PRO A 37 12.34 -15.19 17.62
CA PRO A 37 13.21 -15.51 16.47
C PRO A 37 13.82 -16.91 16.55
N SER A 38 14.12 -17.41 17.76
CA SER A 38 14.65 -18.75 17.96
C SER A 38 13.66 -19.87 17.58
N ALA A 39 12.34 -19.64 17.73
CA ALA A 39 11.32 -20.57 17.26
C ALA A 39 11.27 -20.69 15.73
N LEU A 40 11.79 -19.68 15.02
CA LEU A 40 11.95 -19.64 13.57
C LEU A 40 13.35 -20.07 13.11
N ASN A 41 14.22 -20.49 14.03
CA ASN A 41 15.63 -20.78 13.76
C ASN A 41 16.39 -19.59 13.14
N TRP A 42 15.98 -18.35 13.44
CA TRP A 42 16.68 -17.17 12.97
C TRP A 42 17.96 -16.93 13.77
N CYS A 43 18.98 -16.48 13.08
CA CYS A 43 20.32 -16.29 13.64
C CYS A 43 20.38 -15.00 14.50
N PRO A 44 20.60 -15.08 15.82
CA PRO A 44 20.64 -13.93 16.71
C PRO A 44 21.67 -12.87 16.29
N THR A 45 22.87 -13.28 15.90
CA THR A 45 23.93 -12.36 15.47
C THR A 45 23.58 -11.57 14.21
N LYS A 46 22.72 -12.11 13.33
CA LYS A 46 22.21 -11.40 12.17
C LYS A 46 21.16 -10.38 12.57
N ILE A 47 20.35 -10.66 13.58
CA ILE A 47 19.38 -9.71 14.15
C ILE A 47 20.12 -8.54 14.81
N ASP A 48 21.19 -8.80 15.56
CA ASP A 48 22.03 -7.74 16.15
C ASP A 48 22.66 -6.85 15.06
N SER A 49 23.16 -7.48 13.99
CA SER A 49 23.70 -6.75 12.83
C SER A 49 22.62 -5.90 12.13
N LEU A 50 21.41 -6.42 11.99
CA LEU A 50 20.27 -5.68 11.45
C LEU A 50 19.95 -4.46 12.32
N TYR A 51 19.85 -4.62 13.63
CA TYR A 51 19.57 -3.51 14.53
C TYR A 51 20.68 -2.44 14.51
N ALA A 52 21.95 -2.85 14.47
CA ALA A 52 23.08 -1.93 14.32
C ALA A 52 23.01 -1.16 12.99
N PHE A 53 22.68 -1.83 11.89
CA PHE A 53 22.46 -1.19 10.58
C PHE A 53 21.30 -0.19 10.61
N LEU A 54 20.16 -0.57 11.18
CA LEU A 54 18.99 0.29 11.29
C LEU A 54 19.28 1.54 12.13
N ASP A 55 19.97 1.39 13.26
CA ASP A 55 20.36 2.50 14.14
C ASP A 55 21.30 3.47 13.43
N SER A 56 22.32 2.96 12.73
CA SER A 56 23.28 3.77 11.97
C SER A 56 22.64 4.55 10.81
N ASN A 57 21.47 4.11 10.34
CA ASN A 57 20.68 4.79 9.30
C ASN A 57 19.55 5.68 9.86
N ASN A 58 19.61 6.04 11.14
CA ASN A 58 18.63 6.89 11.82
C ASN A 58 17.18 6.37 11.75
N THR A 59 16.98 5.06 11.68
CA THR A 59 15.68 4.42 11.72
C THR A 59 14.95 4.81 13.01
N LYS A 60 13.65 5.10 12.90
CA LYS A 60 12.82 5.44 14.07
C LYS A 60 12.25 4.20 14.73
N SER A 61 11.78 3.26 13.93
CA SER A 61 11.22 2.00 14.40
C SER A 61 11.31 0.93 13.33
N PHE A 62 11.36 -0.31 13.77
CA PHE A 62 11.31 -1.49 12.91
C PHE A 62 10.40 -2.54 13.54
N ILE A 63 9.41 -3.02 12.79
CA ILE A 63 8.54 -4.11 13.20
C ILE A 63 8.54 -5.15 12.09
N LEU A 64 8.69 -6.42 12.47
CA LEU A 64 8.54 -7.54 11.55
C LEU A 64 7.53 -8.52 12.14
N LEU A 65 6.49 -8.78 11.35
CA LEU A 65 5.46 -9.76 11.66
C LEU A 65 5.72 -11.05 10.90
N LYS A 66 5.43 -12.19 11.53
CA LYS A 66 5.31 -13.52 10.90
C LYS A 66 4.03 -14.17 11.39
N ASN A 67 3.20 -14.63 10.45
CA ASN A 67 1.86 -15.18 10.76
C ASN A 67 1.01 -14.22 11.62
N GLY A 68 1.14 -12.91 11.41
CA GLY A 68 0.46 -11.86 12.18
C GLY A 68 1.02 -11.56 13.56
N LYS A 69 2.02 -12.31 14.07
CA LYS A 69 2.68 -12.11 15.37
C LYS A 69 3.95 -11.30 15.24
N ILE A 70 4.26 -10.49 16.25
CA ILE A 70 5.50 -9.72 16.26
C ILE A 70 6.68 -10.66 16.50
N VAL A 71 7.63 -10.71 15.55
CA VAL A 71 8.91 -11.40 15.71
C VAL A 71 10.00 -10.43 16.14
N LEU A 72 10.06 -9.27 15.49
CA LEU A 72 10.99 -8.21 15.83
C LEU A 72 10.22 -6.90 16.02
N GLU A 73 10.54 -6.19 17.09
CA GLU A 73 10.04 -4.84 17.34
C GLU A 73 11.14 -4.05 18.03
N LYS A 74 11.56 -2.96 17.40
CA LYS A 74 12.63 -2.11 17.91
C LYS A 74 12.32 -0.64 17.65
N TYR A 75 12.59 0.19 18.63
CA TYR A 75 12.51 1.65 18.57
C TYR A 75 13.89 2.22 18.83
N PHE A 76 14.26 3.28 18.11
CA PHE A 76 15.61 3.86 18.15
C PHE A 76 15.57 5.30 18.61
N GLY A 77 16.68 5.76 19.23
CA GLY A 77 16.82 7.09 19.77
C GLY A 77 15.73 7.41 20.80
N THR A 78 15.00 8.50 20.60
CA THR A 78 13.89 8.94 21.45
C THR A 78 12.53 8.43 21.00
N HIS A 79 12.49 7.65 19.90
CA HIS A 79 11.23 7.10 19.40
C HIS A 79 10.72 5.96 20.26
N THR A 80 9.42 5.88 20.44
CA THR A 80 8.77 4.88 21.30
C THR A 80 7.57 4.25 20.58
N GLN A 81 6.99 3.21 21.16
CA GLN A 81 5.77 2.58 20.66
C GLN A 81 4.61 3.57 20.47
N ASN A 82 4.55 4.64 21.25
CA ASN A 82 3.48 5.62 21.22
C ASN A 82 3.80 6.86 20.38
N SER A 83 4.99 6.91 19.78
CA SER A 83 5.39 8.04 18.94
C SER A 83 4.69 7.95 17.58
N ASN A 84 3.97 9.00 17.21
CA ASN A 84 3.46 9.16 15.86
C ASN A 84 4.58 9.64 14.92
N TRP A 85 4.57 9.10 13.71
CA TRP A 85 5.50 9.53 12.66
C TRP A 85 4.76 9.61 11.33
N TYR A 86 5.26 10.45 10.43
CA TYR A 86 4.67 10.61 9.11
C TYR A 86 4.97 9.40 8.21
N TRP A 87 4.00 9.06 7.36
CA TRP A 87 4.15 7.96 6.39
C TRP A 87 4.77 8.40 5.07
N ALA A 88 4.88 9.71 4.84
CA ALA A 88 5.21 10.24 3.52
C ALA A 88 4.34 9.56 2.44
N SER A 89 4.94 9.21 1.30
CA SER A 89 4.22 8.56 0.20
C SER A 89 3.71 7.14 0.48
N ALA A 90 4.13 6.49 1.58
CA ALA A 90 3.52 5.22 1.97
C ALA A 90 2.03 5.37 2.30
N GLY A 91 1.58 6.57 2.69
CA GLY A 91 0.17 6.89 2.88
C GLY A 91 -0.69 6.79 1.61
N LYS A 92 -0.08 6.86 0.42
CA LYS A 92 -0.78 6.71 -0.87
C LYS A 92 -1.49 5.36 -1.00
N THR A 93 -0.84 4.29 -0.56
CA THR A 93 -1.44 2.95 -0.56
C THR A 93 -2.67 2.87 0.36
N LEU A 94 -2.67 3.60 1.49
CA LEU A 94 -3.86 3.71 2.35
C LEU A 94 -4.99 4.49 1.65
N THR A 95 -4.67 5.56 0.93
CA THR A 95 -5.65 6.30 0.11
C THR A 95 -6.24 5.40 -0.98
N ALA A 96 -5.40 4.61 -1.69
CA ALA A 96 -5.91 3.65 -2.68
C ALA A 96 -6.86 2.62 -2.04
N PHE A 97 -6.49 2.08 -0.88
CA PHE A 97 -7.35 1.15 -0.15
C PHE A 97 -8.71 1.76 0.21
N MET A 98 -8.74 3.04 0.61
CA MET A 98 -9.99 3.75 0.90
C MET A 98 -10.82 4.04 -0.36
N VAL A 99 -10.18 4.31 -1.52
CA VAL A 99 -10.89 4.43 -2.81
C VAL A 99 -11.58 3.10 -3.15
N GLY A 100 -10.91 1.96 -2.91
CA GLY A 100 -11.52 0.64 -3.09
C GLY A 100 -12.75 0.42 -2.21
N ILE A 101 -12.70 0.86 -0.95
CA ILE A 101 -13.88 0.80 -0.07
C ILE A 101 -14.99 1.71 -0.60
N ALA A 102 -14.68 2.91 -1.07
CA ALA A 102 -15.67 3.82 -1.63
C ALA A 102 -16.32 3.26 -2.91
N GLN A 103 -15.55 2.56 -3.75
CA GLN A 103 -16.07 1.87 -4.93
C GLN A 103 -17.00 0.72 -4.55
N GLN A 104 -16.60 -0.18 -3.66
CA GLN A 104 -17.45 -1.31 -3.25
C GLN A 104 -18.76 -0.87 -2.58
N GLU A 105 -18.77 0.32 -1.96
CA GLU A 105 -19.96 0.94 -1.38
C GLU A 105 -20.79 1.73 -2.41
N ASN A 106 -20.40 1.72 -3.68
CA ASN A 106 -21.04 2.43 -4.78
C ASN A 106 -21.09 3.97 -4.60
N HIS A 107 -20.13 4.53 -3.87
CA HIS A 107 -19.98 5.98 -3.77
C HIS A 107 -19.30 6.59 -5.01
N LEU A 108 -18.46 5.81 -5.68
CA LEU A 108 -17.74 6.18 -6.89
C LEU A 108 -17.45 4.94 -7.75
N SER A 109 -17.08 5.19 -9.01
CA SER A 109 -16.48 4.18 -9.91
C SER A 109 -15.12 4.65 -10.38
N LEU A 110 -14.16 3.74 -10.56
CA LEU A 110 -12.83 4.09 -11.10
C LEU A 110 -12.88 4.69 -12.51
N SER A 111 -13.94 4.39 -13.27
CA SER A 111 -14.19 4.96 -14.60
C SER A 111 -14.81 6.35 -14.57
N ASP A 112 -15.25 6.84 -13.40
CA ASP A 112 -15.79 8.19 -13.30
C ASP A 112 -14.69 9.21 -13.59
N THR A 113 -15.07 10.29 -14.29
CA THR A 113 -14.19 11.45 -14.43
C THR A 113 -14.02 12.12 -13.06
N SER A 114 -12.79 12.54 -12.77
CA SER A 114 -12.49 13.25 -11.52
C SER A 114 -13.31 14.52 -11.35
N SER A 115 -13.71 15.15 -12.47
CA SER A 115 -14.57 16.34 -12.48
C SER A 115 -15.97 16.11 -11.87
N ASN A 116 -16.45 14.85 -11.82
CA ASN A 116 -17.73 14.54 -11.16
C ASN A 116 -17.70 14.89 -9.66
N TYR A 117 -16.53 14.87 -9.07
CA TYR A 117 -16.31 15.09 -7.62
C TYR A 117 -15.59 16.41 -7.34
N LEU A 118 -14.66 16.81 -8.21
CA LEU A 118 -13.85 18.02 -8.02
C LEU A 118 -14.51 19.26 -8.63
N GLY A 119 -15.53 19.08 -9.50
CA GLY A 119 -16.13 20.12 -10.30
C GLY A 119 -15.33 20.35 -11.61
N LEU A 120 -15.91 21.11 -12.53
CA LEU A 120 -15.22 21.52 -13.76
C LEU A 120 -14.22 22.64 -13.45
N GLY A 121 -13.09 22.63 -14.18
CA GLY A 121 -12.02 23.63 -14.00
C GLY A 121 -11.13 23.35 -12.78
N TRP A 122 -11.05 22.10 -12.33
CA TRP A 122 -10.09 21.71 -11.30
C TRP A 122 -8.64 21.62 -11.82
N THR A 123 -8.48 21.74 -13.15
CA THR A 123 -7.18 21.83 -13.83
C THR A 123 -7.12 23.02 -14.77
N ASN A 124 -5.92 23.38 -15.23
CA ASN A 124 -5.70 24.35 -16.31
C ASN A 124 -5.75 23.71 -17.72
N CYS A 125 -6.35 22.52 -17.81
CA CYS A 125 -6.57 21.84 -19.08
C CYS A 125 -7.81 22.40 -19.80
N SER A 126 -7.92 22.15 -21.11
CA SER A 126 -9.22 22.36 -21.76
C SER A 126 -10.26 21.39 -21.17
N PRO A 127 -11.58 21.75 -21.19
CA PRO A 127 -12.62 20.88 -20.67
C PRO A 127 -12.59 19.45 -21.25
N THR A 128 -12.30 19.31 -22.54
CA THR A 128 -12.21 18.01 -23.21
C THR A 128 -11.00 17.17 -22.82
N GLN A 129 -9.96 17.78 -22.27
CA GLN A 129 -8.79 17.07 -21.70
C GLN A 129 -9.06 16.68 -20.26
N GLU A 130 -9.61 17.60 -19.47
CA GLU A 130 -9.93 17.40 -18.06
C GLU A 130 -10.95 16.26 -17.87
N GLU A 131 -12.04 16.25 -18.68
CA GLU A 131 -13.07 15.20 -18.64
C GLU A 131 -12.55 13.78 -18.90
N LYS A 132 -11.35 13.63 -19.46
CA LYS A 132 -10.70 12.32 -19.69
C LYS A 132 -9.92 11.80 -18.49
N ILE A 133 -9.67 12.65 -17.50
CA ILE A 133 -8.94 12.24 -16.29
C ILE A 133 -9.91 11.54 -15.36
N THR A 134 -9.75 10.24 -15.21
CA THR A 134 -10.57 9.40 -14.33
C THR A 134 -9.90 9.17 -12.98
N ILE A 135 -10.68 8.70 -12.01
CA ILE A 135 -10.15 8.24 -10.71
C ILE A 135 -9.07 7.16 -10.90
N ARG A 136 -9.27 6.24 -11.87
CA ARG A 136 -8.25 5.25 -12.22
C ARG A 136 -6.94 5.91 -12.66
N ASN A 137 -6.98 6.98 -13.45
CA ASN A 137 -5.77 7.67 -13.88
C ASN A 137 -5.01 8.30 -12.70
N GLN A 138 -5.70 8.79 -11.68
CA GLN A 138 -5.07 9.30 -10.45
C GLN A 138 -4.42 8.15 -9.65
N LEU A 139 -5.11 7.03 -9.49
CA LEU A 139 -4.58 5.83 -8.79
C LEU A 139 -3.37 5.20 -9.49
N THR A 140 -3.33 5.25 -10.82
CA THR A 140 -2.27 4.64 -11.61
C THR A 140 -1.13 5.59 -11.97
N MET A 141 -1.20 6.85 -11.49
CA MET A 141 -0.22 7.90 -11.82
C MET A 141 -0.14 8.19 -13.33
N THR A 142 -1.29 8.18 -14.02
CA THR A 142 -1.38 8.41 -15.46
C THR A 142 -2.35 9.53 -15.82
N SER A 143 -2.49 10.54 -14.97
CA SER A 143 -3.38 11.71 -15.23
C SER A 143 -3.02 12.46 -16.51
N GLY A 144 -1.75 12.45 -16.92
CA GLY A 144 -1.24 13.20 -18.05
C GLY A 144 -0.98 14.68 -17.74
N LEU A 145 -1.13 15.09 -16.49
CA LEU A 145 -0.77 16.44 -16.04
C LEU A 145 0.75 16.59 -15.93
N ASP A 146 1.23 17.82 -16.09
CA ASP A 146 2.66 18.15 -16.08
C ASP A 146 3.20 18.11 -14.65
N ASP A 147 4.02 17.11 -14.35
CA ASP A 147 4.70 16.90 -13.06
C ASP A 147 6.01 17.70 -12.93
N ALA A 148 6.42 18.41 -13.97
CA ALA A 148 7.64 19.21 -14.03
C ALA A 148 7.36 20.72 -14.03
N SER A 149 6.12 21.14 -14.21
CA SER A 149 5.72 22.54 -14.16
C SER A 149 5.54 23.00 -12.70
N GLY A 150 6.46 23.83 -12.21
CA GLY A 150 6.36 24.44 -10.88
C GLY A 150 6.52 23.45 -9.71
N ASP A 151 5.62 23.54 -8.73
CA ASP A 151 5.59 22.68 -7.55
C ASP A 151 4.76 21.43 -7.84
N PRO A 152 5.35 20.21 -7.86
CA PRO A 152 4.63 18.96 -8.15
C PRO A 152 3.58 18.58 -7.09
N ASP A 153 3.56 19.27 -5.96
CA ASP A 153 2.60 19.09 -4.89
C ASP A 153 1.41 20.05 -4.98
N CYS A 154 1.51 21.09 -5.80
CA CYS A 154 0.51 22.15 -5.92
C CYS A 154 -0.81 21.64 -6.51
N THR A 155 -1.88 21.70 -5.71
CA THR A 155 -3.23 21.17 -6.05
C THR A 155 -4.21 22.22 -6.57
N ILE A 156 -3.78 23.46 -6.76
CA ILE A 156 -4.64 24.49 -7.37
C ILE A 156 -4.64 24.36 -8.89
N ASP A 157 -5.73 24.73 -9.52
CA ASP A 157 -5.99 24.56 -10.95
C ASP A 157 -4.86 25.09 -11.85
N THR A 158 -4.34 26.28 -11.55
CA THR A 158 -3.27 26.93 -12.32
C THR A 158 -1.94 26.18 -12.32
N CYS A 159 -1.72 25.23 -11.39
CA CYS A 159 -0.55 24.37 -11.36
C CYS A 159 -0.75 23.05 -12.13
N LEU A 160 -1.98 22.70 -12.47
CA LEU A 160 -2.35 21.42 -13.04
C LEU A 160 -2.49 21.53 -14.56
N GLU A 161 -1.35 21.68 -15.23
CA GLU A 161 -1.28 21.91 -16.66
C GLU A 161 -1.33 20.60 -17.46
N PHE A 162 -1.82 20.67 -18.71
CA PHE A 162 -1.83 19.54 -19.64
C PHE A 162 -0.42 19.28 -20.20
N LEU A 163 0.04 18.04 -20.13
CA LEU A 163 1.26 17.59 -20.82
C LEU A 163 0.96 16.47 -21.82
N ALA A 164 0.12 15.49 -21.44
CA ALA A 164 -0.19 14.32 -22.23
C ALA A 164 -1.64 13.88 -22.04
N ASN A 165 -2.17 13.07 -22.94
CA ASN A 165 -3.49 12.50 -22.72
C ASN A 165 -3.50 11.58 -21.50
N ALA A 166 -4.58 11.61 -20.73
CA ALA A 166 -4.77 10.68 -19.60
C ALA A 166 -4.59 9.22 -20.08
N GLY A 167 -3.84 8.44 -19.31
CA GLY A 167 -3.48 7.06 -19.62
C GLY A 167 -2.28 6.87 -20.56
N SER A 168 -1.72 7.94 -21.16
CA SER A 168 -0.64 7.82 -22.14
C SER A 168 0.78 8.06 -21.60
N ARG A 169 0.90 8.56 -20.38
CA ARG A 169 2.18 8.84 -19.71
C ARG A 169 2.07 8.49 -18.22
N TRP A 170 3.03 7.73 -17.71
CA TRP A 170 3.18 7.53 -16.26
C TRP A 170 4.08 8.64 -15.70
N ALA A 171 3.63 9.28 -14.62
CA ALA A 171 4.42 10.25 -13.89
C ALA A 171 4.05 10.22 -12.41
N TYR A 172 5.04 10.07 -11.54
CA TYR A 172 4.83 10.12 -10.10
C TYR A 172 4.53 11.57 -9.67
N HIS A 173 3.27 11.97 -9.84
CA HIS A 173 2.79 13.32 -9.61
C HIS A 173 1.93 13.38 -8.35
N ASN A 174 2.38 14.14 -7.34
CA ASN A 174 1.72 14.18 -6.03
C ASN A 174 0.38 14.91 -6.06
N ALA A 175 0.25 15.98 -6.84
CA ALA A 175 -0.97 16.80 -6.83
C ALA A 175 -2.24 16.04 -7.24
N PRO A 176 -2.30 15.31 -8.39
CA PRO A 176 -3.48 14.52 -8.74
C PRO A 176 -3.81 13.44 -7.71
N TYR A 177 -2.78 12.82 -7.10
CA TYR A 177 -2.99 11.86 -6.02
C TYR A 177 -3.65 12.53 -4.81
N THR A 178 -3.15 13.68 -4.36
CA THR A 178 -3.68 14.38 -3.18
C THR A 178 -5.14 14.76 -3.36
N LEU A 179 -5.55 15.08 -4.60
CA LEU A 179 -6.95 15.40 -4.91
C LEU A 179 -7.91 14.20 -4.78
N LEU A 180 -7.42 12.95 -4.72
CA LEU A 180 -8.26 11.80 -4.35
C LEU A 180 -8.87 11.94 -2.95
N ASP A 181 -8.26 12.72 -2.06
CA ASP A 181 -8.83 13.03 -0.75
C ASP A 181 -10.14 13.79 -0.87
N SER A 182 -10.17 14.78 -1.78
CA SER A 182 -11.37 15.54 -2.10
C SER A 182 -12.40 14.67 -2.85
N VAL A 183 -11.94 13.80 -3.76
CA VAL A 183 -12.81 12.82 -4.45
C VAL A 183 -13.52 11.93 -3.43
N ILE A 184 -12.79 11.31 -2.50
CA ILE A 184 -13.36 10.47 -1.44
C ILE A 184 -14.36 11.30 -0.60
N SER A 185 -13.98 12.50 -0.21
CA SER A 185 -14.82 13.33 0.65
C SER A 185 -16.13 13.75 -0.04
N GLN A 186 -16.08 14.12 -1.31
CA GLN A 186 -17.28 14.48 -2.09
C GLN A 186 -18.14 13.25 -2.38
N ALA A 187 -17.54 12.15 -2.76
CA ALA A 187 -18.25 10.90 -3.06
C ALA A 187 -19.00 10.34 -1.85
N THR A 188 -18.37 10.40 -0.67
CA THR A 188 -18.93 9.79 0.55
C THR A 188 -19.72 10.77 1.43
N GLY A 189 -19.60 12.08 1.19
CA GLY A 189 -20.16 13.11 2.07
C GLY A 189 -19.46 13.21 3.43
N MET A 190 -18.29 12.57 3.60
CA MET A 190 -17.53 12.54 4.85
C MET A 190 -16.15 13.19 4.66
N SER A 191 -15.61 13.83 5.69
CA SER A 191 -14.19 14.21 5.64
C SER A 191 -13.32 12.94 5.54
N LEU A 192 -12.16 13.05 4.88
CA LEU A 192 -11.21 11.92 4.73
C LEU A 192 -10.88 11.27 6.07
N ASN A 193 -10.60 12.06 7.12
CA ASN A 193 -10.32 11.54 8.45
C ASN A 193 -11.52 10.82 9.09
N SER A 194 -12.74 11.29 8.83
CA SER A 194 -13.95 10.61 9.33
C SER A 194 -14.16 9.29 8.59
N TYR A 195 -14.00 9.28 7.28
CA TYR A 195 -14.12 8.08 6.46
C TYR A 195 -13.05 7.04 6.85
N PHE A 196 -11.78 7.45 6.93
CA PHE A 196 -10.69 6.62 7.42
C PHE A 196 -11.00 6.04 8.82
N THR A 197 -11.48 6.88 9.73
CA THR A 197 -11.80 6.44 11.11
C THR A 197 -12.88 5.36 11.12
N GLN A 198 -13.92 5.53 10.33
CA GLN A 198 -15.03 4.58 10.27
C GLN A 198 -14.67 3.29 9.55
N LYS A 199 -13.96 3.41 8.41
CA LYS A 199 -13.77 2.28 7.49
C LYS A 199 -12.50 1.48 7.73
N VAL A 200 -11.47 2.09 8.28
CA VAL A 200 -10.17 1.42 8.48
C VAL A 200 -9.73 1.47 9.93
N LYS A 201 -9.60 2.66 10.51
CA LYS A 201 -9.00 2.86 11.83
C LYS A 201 -9.68 2.02 12.93
N ASN A 202 -10.98 2.19 13.10
CA ASN A 202 -11.74 1.48 14.16
C ASN A 202 -11.83 -0.03 13.90
N PRO A 203 -12.14 -0.48 12.65
CA PRO A 203 -12.24 -1.91 12.36
C PRO A 203 -10.95 -2.70 12.62
N ILE A 204 -9.77 -2.12 12.42
CA ILE A 204 -8.49 -2.82 12.66
C ILE A 204 -7.76 -2.37 13.94
N GLY A 205 -8.35 -1.44 14.69
CA GLY A 205 -7.77 -0.95 15.96
C GLY A 205 -6.46 -0.18 15.79
N MET A 206 -6.25 0.50 14.67
CA MET A 206 -5.09 1.37 14.48
C MET A 206 -5.37 2.79 15.01
N ASN A 207 -4.32 3.56 15.22
CA ASN A 207 -4.41 5.02 15.37
C ASN A 207 -3.93 5.70 14.08
N GLY A 208 -4.11 7.00 14.01
CA GLY A 208 -3.59 7.80 12.92
C GLY A 208 -4.59 8.85 12.44
N PHE A 209 -4.08 9.75 11.63
CA PHE A 209 -4.85 10.84 11.03
C PHE A 209 -4.08 11.43 9.86
N TYR A 210 -4.83 12.00 8.91
CA TYR A 210 -4.30 12.83 7.85
C TYR A 210 -4.18 14.28 8.33
N PHE A 211 -3.07 14.91 7.99
CA PHE A 211 -2.79 16.30 8.33
C PHE A 211 -2.18 17.03 7.12
N TYR A 212 -2.78 18.16 6.76
CA TYR A 212 -2.28 18.98 5.66
C TYR A 212 -0.97 19.68 6.04
N GLN A 213 0.04 19.50 5.19
CA GLN A 213 1.30 20.22 5.21
C GLN A 213 1.45 20.88 3.83
N ASP A 214 1.18 22.16 3.76
CA ASP A 214 1.05 22.93 2.53
C ASP A 214 -0.01 22.27 1.61
N TYR A 215 0.37 21.82 0.42
CA TYR A 215 -0.52 21.13 -0.51
C TYR A 215 -0.70 19.64 -0.21
N ASN A 216 0.23 19.02 0.53
CA ASN A 216 0.20 17.60 0.81
C ASN A 216 -0.68 17.27 2.01
N ASN A 217 -1.48 16.21 1.90
CA ASN A 217 -2.20 15.63 3.01
C ASN A 217 -1.46 14.37 3.49
N VAL A 218 -0.66 14.52 4.54
CA VAL A 218 0.25 13.49 5.01
C VAL A 218 -0.39 12.66 6.12
N PHE A 219 -0.28 11.35 6.03
CA PHE A 219 -0.77 10.46 7.08
C PHE A 219 0.27 10.26 8.18
N PHE A 220 -0.19 10.31 9.44
CA PHE A 220 0.62 10.09 10.64
C PHE A 220 0.03 8.97 11.47
N SER A 221 0.87 8.07 11.98
CA SER A 221 0.48 7.06 12.95
C SER A 221 1.66 6.52 13.76
N THR A 222 1.38 5.61 14.71
CA THR A 222 2.43 4.81 15.36
C THR A 222 2.92 3.69 14.42
N ALA A 223 4.12 3.15 14.71
CA ALA A 223 4.67 2.01 13.96
C ALA A 223 3.76 0.77 14.03
N ARG A 224 3.15 0.49 15.18
CA ARG A 224 2.20 -0.63 15.31
C ARG A 224 0.93 -0.44 14.49
N SER A 225 0.47 0.80 14.29
CA SER A 225 -0.63 1.08 13.37
C SER A 225 -0.24 0.83 11.93
N MET A 226 1.00 1.19 11.56
CA MET A 226 1.57 0.87 10.26
C MET A 226 1.63 -0.66 10.03
N ALA A 227 2.06 -1.41 11.04
CA ALA A 227 2.07 -2.88 11.00
C ALA A 227 0.66 -3.50 10.94
N ARG A 228 -0.37 -2.88 11.58
CA ARG A 228 -1.78 -3.32 11.44
C ARG A 228 -2.29 -3.17 10.01
N PHE A 229 -1.98 -2.06 9.38
CA PHE A 229 -2.34 -1.88 7.97
C PHE A 229 -1.59 -2.86 7.06
N GLY A 230 -0.31 -3.13 7.34
CA GLY A 230 0.43 -4.19 6.64
C GLY A 230 -0.22 -5.57 6.80
N LEU A 231 -0.65 -5.93 8.01
CA LEU A 231 -1.35 -7.19 8.26
C LEU A 231 -2.72 -7.26 7.55
N LEU A 232 -3.43 -6.13 7.45
CA LEU A 232 -4.66 -6.05 6.67
C LEU A 232 -4.41 -6.28 5.17
N LEU A 233 -3.33 -5.70 4.63
CA LEU A 233 -2.91 -5.92 3.24
C LEU A 233 -2.47 -7.37 3.02
N LEU A 234 -1.69 -7.95 3.94
CA LEU A 234 -1.25 -9.35 3.87
C LEU A 234 -2.44 -10.32 3.76
N ASN A 235 -3.54 -10.01 4.44
CA ASN A 235 -4.76 -10.82 4.43
C ASN A 235 -5.85 -10.23 3.51
N GLU A 236 -5.44 -9.58 2.44
CA GLU A 236 -6.30 -9.15 1.31
C GLU A 236 -7.53 -8.37 1.73
N GLY A 237 -7.36 -7.45 2.69
CA GLY A 237 -8.44 -6.60 3.19
C GLY A 237 -9.37 -7.26 4.21
N ASN A 238 -9.06 -8.47 4.67
CA ASN A 238 -9.80 -9.16 5.72
C ASN A 238 -9.09 -9.01 7.08
N TRP A 239 -9.80 -8.50 8.07
CA TRP A 239 -9.30 -8.40 9.44
C TRP A 239 -10.04 -9.39 10.34
N ASN A 240 -9.40 -10.53 10.64
CA ASN A 240 -9.91 -11.55 11.57
C ASN A 240 -11.37 -11.98 11.26
N GLY A 241 -11.65 -12.25 9.98
CA GLY A 241 -12.99 -12.64 9.51
C GLY A 241 -13.94 -11.47 9.18
N ASN A 242 -13.54 -10.23 9.48
CA ASN A 242 -14.25 -9.03 9.05
C ASN A 242 -13.66 -8.52 7.72
N GLN A 243 -14.38 -8.73 6.62
CA GLN A 243 -13.97 -8.28 5.30
C GLN A 243 -14.16 -6.76 5.18
N ILE A 244 -13.08 -6.00 5.24
CA ILE A 244 -13.07 -4.53 5.15
C ILE A 244 -13.09 -4.08 3.69
N LEU A 245 -12.26 -4.70 2.85
CA LEU A 245 -12.30 -4.54 1.41
C LEU A 245 -12.84 -5.83 0.78
N THR A 246 -14.11 -5.82 0.35
CA THR A 246 -14.82 -6.99 -0.20
C THR A 246 -14.60 -7.16 -1.69
N ASP A 247 -14.26 -6.07 -2.41
CA ASP A 247 -13.94 -6.07 -3.84
C ASP A 247 -12.53 -6.65 -4.06
N GLN A 248 -12.47 -7.97 -4.25
CA GLN A 248 -11.22 -8.68 -4.43
C GLN A 248 -10.58 -8.44 -5.81
N ASP A 249 -11.38 -8.10 -6.81
CA ASP A 249 -10.87 -7.70 -8.13
C ASP A 249 -10.14 -6.36 -8.00
N TYR A 250 -10.70 -5.40 -7.27
CA TYR A 250 -10.01 -4.15 -6.95
C TYR A 250 -8.71 -4.39 -6.17
N PHE A 251 -8.73 -5.27 -5.15
CA PHE A 251 -7.52 -5.56 -4.37
C PHE A 251 -6.43 -6.17 -5.26
N THR A 252 -6.81 -7.09 -6.14
CA THR A 252 -5.90 -7.70 -7.11
C THR A 252 -5.30 -6.66 -8.07
N GLU A 253 -6.11 -5.74 -8.61
CA GLU A 253 -5.62 -4.65 -9.45
C GLU A 253 -4.73 -3.66 -8.68
N MET A 254 -5.03 -3.40 -7.40
CA MET A 254 -4.22 -2.55 -6.54
C MET A 254 -2.83 -3.13 -6.30
N THR A 255 -2.71 -4.45 -6.21
CA THR A 255 -1.47 -5.18 -5.88
C THR A 255 -0.84 -5.89 -7.07
N SER A 256 -1.28 -5.58 -8.28
CA SER A 256 -0.70 -6.03 -9.55
C SER A 256 -0.45 -4.87 -10.51
N SER A 257 0.26 -5.14 -11.61
CA SER A 257 0.57 -4.09 -12.60
C SER A 257 -0.72 -3.49 -13.19
N SER A 258 -0.95 -2.21 -12.94
CA SER A 258 -2.18 -1.50 -13.31
C SER A 258 -2.15 -0.93 -14.74
N GLN A 259 -0.98 -0.85 -15.34
CA GLN A 259 -0.74 -0.29 -16.69
C GLN A 259 0.67 -0.70 -17.19
N SER A 260 0.91 -0.59 -18.49
CA SER A 260 2.15 -1.06 -19.14
C SER A 260 3.29 -0.05 -19.16
N LEU A 261 3.05 1.21 -18.79
CA LEU A 261 4.06 2.30 -18.84
C LEU A 261 5.10 2.16 -17.72
N ASN A 262 4.65 1.81 -16.52
CA ASN A 262 5.48 1.44 -15.39
C ASN A 262 4.89 0.19 -14.72
N PRO A 263 5.26 -1.01 -15.16
CA PRO A 263 4.65 -2.25 -14.67
C PRO A 263 4.89 -2.50 -13.17
N ALA A 264 5.87 -1.83 -12.57
CA ALA A 264 6.17 -1.89 -11.14
C ALA A 264 5.22 -1.06 -10.26
N TYR A 265 4.04 -0.64 -10.79
CA TYR A 265 3.10 0.21 -10.07
C TYR A 265 1.65 -0.27 -10.27
N GLY A 266 1.02 -0.61 -9.15
CA GLY A 266 -0.41 -0.89 -9.05
C GLY A 266 -1.22 0.37 -8.78
N TYR A 267 -2.27 0.27 -7.97
CA TYR A 267 -2.98 1.46 -7.48
C TYR A 267 -2.23 2.04 -6.29
N LEU A 268 -1.41 3.08 -6.54
CA LEU A 268 -0.57 3.76 -5.55
C LEU A 268 0.26 2.79 -4.69
N THR A 269 0.60 1.63 -5.24
CA THR A 269 1.31 0.54 -4.58
C THR A 269 2.49 0.09 -5.45
N TRP A 270 3.66 -0.09 -4.87
CA TRP A 270 4.87 -0.53 -5.55
C TRP A 270 4.94 -2.05 -5.61
N LEU A 271 5.44 -2.58 -6.75
CA LEU A 271 5.49 -4.01 -7.05
C LEU A 271 6.92 -4.44 -7.35
N ASN A 272 7.31 -5.59 -6.81
CA ASN A 272 8.65 -6.15 -7.02
C ASN A 272 8.71 -7.27 -8.09
N ASN A 273 7.56 -7.72 -8.60
CA ASN A 273 7.43 -8.83 -9.54
C ASN A 273 7.67 -8.46 -11.01
N THR A 274 8.39 -7.39 -11.28
CA THR A 274 8.61 -6.85 -12.62
C THR A 274 10.08 -6.78 -12.95
N ASN A 275 10.39 -6.77 -14.27
CA ASN A 275 11.75 -6.69 -14.79
C ASN A 275 12.18 -5.28 -15.20
N GLN A 276 11.31 -4.30 -14.96
CA GLN A 276 11.61 -2.89 -15.19
C GLN A 276 10.72 -2.00 -14.31
N PHE A 277 11.20 -0.82 -13.98
CA PHE A 277 10.46 0.18 -13.22
C PHE A 277 10.88 1.60 -13.60
N MET A 278 10.00 2.56 -13.29
CA MET A 278 10.32 3.99 -13.30
C MET A 278 10.30 4.51 -11.87
N ALA A 279 11.25 5.36 -11.52
CA ALA A 279 11.34 5.99 -10.19
C ALA A 279 10.51 7.29 -10.14
N PRO A 280 10.15 7.77 -8.93
CA PRO A 280 9.56 9.10 -8.75
C PRO A 280 10.42 10.18 -9.41
N TYR A 281 9.78 11.17 -10.02
CA TYR A 281 10.40 12.31 -10.69
C TYR A 281 11.36 11.94 -11.84
N SER A 282 11.20 10.75 -12.43
CA SER A 282 12.03 10.27 -13.52
C SER A 282 11.18 9.62 -14.61
N GLN A 283 11.55 9.88 -15.88
CA GLN A 283 11.00 9.17 -17.04
C GLN A 283 11.96 8.08 -17.54
N ILE A 284 13.04 7.83 -16.79
CA ILE A 284 14.00 6.76 -17.13
C ILE A 284 13.42 5.42 -16.71
N VAL A 285 13.43 4.47 -17.62
CA VAL A 285 13.08 3.07 -17.35
C VAL A 285 14.35 2.35 -16.89
N PHE A 286 14.32 1.87 -15.66
CA PHE A 286 15.37 1.05 -15.06
C PHE A 286 15.07 -0.42 -15.30
N ASN A 287 16.07 -1.23 -15.63
CA ASN A 287 15.95 -2.68 -15.74
C ASN A 287 16.11 -3.35 -14.38
N GLY A 288 15.35 -4.40 -14.14
CA GLY A 288 15.33 -5.16 -12.89
C GLY A 288 14.13 -4.81 -12.01
N SER A 289 14.05 -5.44 -10.85
CA SER A 289 13.05 -5.16 -9.83
C SER A 289 13.47 -3.99 -8.93
N ILE A 290 12.51 -3.36 -8.25
CA ILE A 290 12.77 -2.24 -7.34
C ILE A 290 13.67 -2.66 -6.17
N SER A 291 13.49 -3.88 -5.68
CA SER A 291 14.24 -4.47 -4.56
C SER A 291 14.78 -5.83 -4.97
N PRO A 292 15.97 -5.89 -5.63
CA PRO A 292 16.48 -7.13 -6.22
C PRO A 292 16.70 -8.27 -5.22
N ASP A 293 17.02 -7.94 -3.96
CA ASP A 293 17.28 -8.91 -2.89
C ASP A 293 16.01 -9.34 -2.14
N ALA A 294 14.86 -8.73 -2.44
CA ALA A 294 13.59 -9.09 -1.84
C ALA A 294 12.86 -10.15 -2.68
N PRO A 295 11.94 -10.94 -2.08
CA PRO A 295 11.08 -11.83 -2.83
C PRO A 295 10.35 -11.13 -3.98
N SER A 296 10.25 -11.81 -5.13
CA SER A 296 9.68 -11.19 -6.33
C SER A 296 8.21 -10.81 -6.19
N GLU A 297 7.44 -11.58 -5.40
CA GLU A 297 6.02 -11.31 -5.16
C GLU A 297 5.77 -10.17 -4.16
N MET A 298 6.83 -9.60 -3.55
CA MET A 298 6.67 -8.49 -2.61
C MET A 298 5.96 -7.31 -3.27
N TYR A 299 4.97 -6.78 -2.60
CA TYR A 299 4.43 -5.45 -2.88
C TYR A 299 4.55 -4.56 -1.65
N ALA A 300 4.57 -3.25 -1.87
CA ALA A 300 4.94 -2.34 -0.80
C ALA A 300 4.28 -0.97 -0.90
N ALA A 301 3.95 -0.41 0.27
CA ALA A 301 3.77 1.02 0.44
C ALA A 301 5.13 1.65 0.73
N MET A 302 5.60 2.55 -0.15
CA MET A 302 6.92 3.15 -0.03
C MET A 302 6.84 4.67 0.08
N GLY A 303 7.57 5.24 1.03
CA GLY A 303 7.64 6.67 1.27
C GLY A 303 9.05 7.19 1.45
N LYS A 304 9.22 8.49 1.19
CA LYS A 304 10.48 9.21 1.37
C LYS A 304 11.05 8.97 2.77
N ASN A 305 12.35 8.87 2.86
CA ASN A 305 13.10 8.65 4.10
C ASN A 305 12.83 7.29 4.77
N GLY A 306 12.56 6.25 3.97
CA GLY A 306 12.47 4.88 4.48
C GLY A 306 11.18 4.57 5.22
N GLN A 307 10.06 5.20 4.86
CA GLN A 307 8.75 4.83 5.35
C GLN A 307 8.24 3.66 4.52
N PHE A 308 8.30 2.43 5.03
CA PHE A 308 7.96 1.23 4.27
C PHE A 308 6.97 0.32 5.00
N ILE A 309 6.04 -0.22 4.23
CA ILE A 309 5.26 -1.42 4.59
C ILE A 309 5.48 -2.41 3.47
N ASN A 310 6.26 -3.45 3.73
CA ASN A 310 6.57 -4.50 2.76
C ASN A 310 5.73 -5.72 3.08
N ILE A 311 5.10 -6.32 2.07
CA ILE A 311 4.24 -7.48 2.19
C ILE A 311 4.83 -8.61 1.36
N VAL A 312 5.06 -9.76 1.99
CA VAL A 312 5.56 -11.00 1.35
C VAL A 312 4.58 -12.12 1.70
N GLN A 313 3.59 -12.33 0.82
CA GLN A 313 2.47 -13.24 1.10
C GLN A 313 2.91 -14.70 1.26
N SER A 314 3.84 -15.19 0.43
CA SER A 314 4.34 -16.57 0.50
C SER A 314 5.03 -16.90 1.83
N GLU A 315 5.46 -15.87 2.55
CA GLU A 315 6.15 -15.99 3.83
C GLU A 315 5.30 -15.54 5.02
N ASP A 316 4.05 -15.12 4.82
CA ASP A 316 3.21 -14.49 5.87
C ASP A 316 3.96 -13.36 6.63
N LEU A 317 4.73 -12.57 5.89
CA LEU A 317 5.52 -11.44 6.39
C LEU A 317 4.95 -10.10 5.95
#